data_d6b5cdb2ee9b51a1e93bf937efd35252
#
_entry.id   d6b5cdb2ee9b51a1e93bf937efd35252
#
_cell.length_a   1.000
_cell.length_b   1.000
_cell.length_c   1.000
_cell.angle_alpha   90.00
_cell.angle_beta   90.00
_cell.angle_gamma   90.00
#
_symmetry.space_group_name_H-M   'P 1'
#
loop_
_entity.id
_entity.type
_entity.pdbx_description
1 polymer ?
#
loop_
_entity_poly.entity_id
_entity_poly.type
_entity_poly.pdbx_seq_one_letter_code
_entity_poly.pdbx_strand_id
1 'polypeptide(L)'
;MKAFLFLTLLFSSSLLLAQKKASISGYLTDARSGEALGTARVFVKELKNGTVANNFGFYSLTLPTGSYTLEYRCDGFATIVKSIDLQSNQTINLELEMAVQEMKDVRVTGKRSENVNSAKLGQMELKMDQVKTLPAFMGEVDVVKTLQLLPGVSSVSEGGQGFYVR
;
A
#
# COMPACT_ATOMS: atom_id res chain seq x y z
N MET A 1 56.22 35.63 6.21
CA MET A 1 55.48 34.42 6.41
C MET A 1 53.98 34.66 6.72
N LYS A 2 53.59 35.56 7.62
CA LYS A 2 52.18 35.85 7.94
C LYS A 2 51.36 36.40 6.77
N ALA A 3 51.95 37.29 5.92
CA ALA A 3 51.28 37.82 4.74
C ALA A 3 51.03 36.78 3.65
N PHE A 4 51.89 35.78 3.51
CA PHE A 4 51.74 34.70 2.55
C PHE A 4 50.65 33.73 2.97
N LEU A 5 50.50 33.47 4.26
CA LEU A 5 49.43 32.66 4.83
C LEU A 5 48.06 33.34 4.67
N PHE A 6 47.99 34.65 4.78
CA PHE A 6 46.78 35.43 4.59
C PHE A 6 46.33 35.43 3.10
N LEU A 7 47.30 35.52 2.19
CA LEU A 7 47.02 35.48 0.74
C LEU A 7 46.53 34.09 0.28
N THR A 8 47.07 33.02 0.85
CA THR A 8 46.57 31.63 0.55
C THR A 8 45.19 31.39 1.11
N LEU A 9 44.85 31.97 2.28
CA LEU A 9 43.51 31.88 2.85
C LEU A 9 42.46 32.66 2.03
N LEU A 10 42.83 33.81 1.48
CA LEU A 10 41.96 34.58 0.60
C LEU A 10 41.72 33.88 -0.76
N PHE A 11 42.71 33.17 -1.29
CA PHE A 11 42.58 32.43 -2.54
C PHE A 11 41.73 31.16 -2.38
N SER A 12 41.73 30.57 -1.19
CA SER A 12 40.91 29.38 -0.87
C SER A 12 39.41 29.70 -0.80
N SER A 13 39.02 30.94 -0.52
CA SER A 13 37.59 31.30 -0.40
C SER A 13 36.91 31.57 -1.74
N SER A 14 37.63 31.73 -2.83
CA SER A 14 37.06 31.98 -4.16
C SER A 14 36.64 30.70 -4.92
N LEU A 15 36.86 29.52 -4.37
CA LEU A 15 36.42 28.22 -4.93
C LEU A 15 35.00 27.79 -4.51
N LEU A 16 34.24 28.68 -3.86
CA LEU A 16 32.80 28.50 -3.73
C LEU A 16 32.15 28.66 -5.11
N LEU A 17 32.28 27.63 -5.93
CA LEU A 17 31.61 27.52 -7.22
C LEU A 17 30.11 27.70 -6.98
N ALA A 18 29.57 28.81 -7.38
CA ALA A 18 28.12 29.02 -7.40
C ALA A 18 27.51 27.89 -8.22
N GLN A 19 26.87 26.93 -7.55
CA GLN A 19 26.20 25.83 -8.23
C GLN A 19 25.15 26.41 -9.16
N LYS A 20 25.37 26.23 -10.46
CA LYS A 20 24.41 26.68 -11.48
C LYS A 20 23.10 25.94 -11.23
N LYS A 21 22.03 26.70 -11.00
CA LYS A 21 20.68 26.13 -10.83
C LYS A 21 19.90 26.31 -12.12
N ALA A 22 19.04 25.38 -12.40
CA ALA A 22 18.08 25.44 -13.51
C ALA A 22 16.70 25.03 -13.03
N SER A 23 15.67 25.51 -13.69
CA SER A 23 14.29 25.24 -13.33
C SER A 23 13.63 24.35 -14.37
N ILE A 24 12.89 23.39 -13.87
CA ILE A 24 11.98 22.55 -14.65
C ILE A 24 10.58 23.05 -14.36
N SER A 25 9.81 23.35 -15.38
CA SER A 25 8.41 23.74 -15.24
C SER A 25 7.56 23.08 -16.32
N GLY A 26 6.26 23.08 -16.14
CA GLY A 26 5.34 22.53 -17.13
C GLY A 26 3.93 22.35 -16.59
N TYR A 27 3.08 21.76 -17.43
CA TYR A 27 1.72 21.47 -17.09
C TYR A 27 1.48 19.96 -17.09
N LEU A 28 0.64 19.52 -16.15
CA LEU A 28 0.19 18.15 -16.01
C LEU A 28 -1.32 18.10 -16.29
N THR A 29 -1.69 17.33 -17.29
CA THR A 29 -3.08 17.20 -17.75
C THR A 29 -3.49 15.73 -17.85
N ASP A 30 -4.78 15.47 -17.81
CA ASP A 30 -5.34 14.16 -18.10
C ASP A 30 -5.30 13.91 -19.62
N ALA A 31 -4.69 12.81 -20.02
CA ALA A 31 -4.56 12.41 -21.43
C ALA A 31 -5.93 12.23 -22.14
N ARG A 32 -6.99 11.93 -21.40
CA ARG A 32 -8.32 11.65 -21.94
C ARG A 32 -9.21 12.89 -22.03
N SER A 33 -9.25 13.68 -20.96
CA SER A 33 -10.13 14.85 -20.84
C SER A 33 -9.43 16.17 -21.15
N GLY A 34 -8.10 16.23 -21.11
CA GLY A 34 -7.30 17.46 -21.18
C GLY A 34 -7.41 18.33 -19.93
N GLU A 35 -8.06 17.84 -18.88
CA GLU A 35 -8.26 18.58 -17.64
C GLU A 35 -6.93 18.74 -16.85
N ALA A 36 -6.76 19.88 -16.21
CA ALA A 36 -5.57 20.17 -15.44
C ALA A 36 -5.51 19.35 -14.13
N LEU A 37 -4.38 18.72 -13.83
CA LEU A 37 -4.19 17.89 -12.65
C LEU A 37 -3.56 18.67 -11.49
N GLY A 38 -4.36 19.42 -10.76
CA GLY A 38 -3.92 20.32 -9.68
C GLY A 38 -3.39 19.65 -8.42
N THR A 39 -3.55 18.33 -8.26
CA THR A 39 -3.03 17.57 -7.10
C THR A 39 -1.84 16.70 -7.46
N ALA A 40 -1.39 16.76 -8.71
CA ALA A 40 -0.27 15.96 -9.19
C ALA A 40 1.04 16.36 -8.50
N ARG A 41 1.85 15.36 -8.18
CA ARG A 41 3.13 15.51 -7.50
C ARG A 41 4.26 15.18 -8.45
N VAL A 42 5.29 16.00 -8.45
CA VAL A 42 6.54 15.77 -9.18
C VAL A 42 7.64 15.53 -8.17
N PHE A 43 8.22 14.35 -8.17
CA PHE A 43 9.22 13.93 -7.20
C PHE A 43 10.56 13.65 -7.89
N VAL A 44 11.65 14.11 -7.32
CA VAL A 44 13.03 13.87 -7.78
C VAL A 44 13.64 12.77 -6.94
N LYS A 45 13.92 11.62 -7.54
CA LYS A 45 14.40 10.43 -6.80
C LYS A 45 15.74 10.66 -6.11
N GLU A 46 16.68 11.30 -6.79
CA GLU A 46 18.04 11.52 -6.33
C GLU A 46 18.13 12.46 -5.13
N LEU A 47 17.30 13.50 -5.14
CA LEU A 47 17.30 14.53 -4.09
C LEU A 47 16.26 14.29 -3.00
N LYS A 48 15.41 13.28 -3.17
CA LYS A 48 14.27 12.98 -2.28
C LYS A 48 13.40 14.22 -2.00
N ASN A 49 13.29 15.09 -2.99
CA ASN A 49 12.54 16.34 -2.94
C ASN A 49 11.55 16.41 -4.10
N GLY A 50 10.54 17.25 -3.98
CA GLY A 50 9.52 17.38 -5.01
C GLY A 50 8.67 18.62 -4.86
N THR A 51 7.74 18.79 -5.79
CA THR A 51 6.76 19.87 -5.80
C THR A 51 5.37 19.31 -6.12
N VAL A 52 4.34 20.09 -5.84
CA VAL A 52 2.95 19.78 -6.17
C VAL A 52 2.48 20.78 -7.22
N ALA A 53 1.74 20.31 -8.21
CA ALA A 53 1.13 21.17 -9.20
C ALA A 53 0.04 22.04 -8.55
N ASN A 54 -0.14 23.25 -9.07
CA ASN A 54 -1.23 24.13 -8.64
C ASN A 54 -2.58 23.70 -9.29
N ASN A 55 -3.66 24.39 -8.95
CA ASN A 55 -5.02 24.09 -9.47
C ASN A 55 -5.14 24.12 -11.01
N PHE A 56 -4.17 24.72 -11.69
CA PHE A 56 -4.10 24.74 -13.15
C PHE A 56 -3.16 23.67 -13.73
N GLY A 57 -2.72 22.71 -12.91
CA GLY A 57 -1.78 21.69 -13.31
C GLY A 57 -0.34 22.17 -13.51
N PHE A 58 -0.03 23.44 -13.23
CA PHE A 58 1.31 23.98 -13.41
C PHE A 58 2.21 23.60 -12.23
N TYR A 59 3.41 23.12 -12.55
CA TYR A 59 4.46 22.85 -11.56
C TYR A 59 5.74 23.57 -11.95
N SER A 60 6.56 23.87 -10.94
CA SER A 60 7.90 24.42 -11.12
C SER A 60 8.82 23.93 -10.02
N LEU A 61 10.02 23.51 -10.39
CA LEU A 61 11.02 22.96 -9.51
C LEU A 61 12.41 23.43 -9.92
N THR A 62 13.14 24.07 -9.01
CA THR A 62 14.49 24.57 -9.25
C THR A 62 15.51 23.65 -8.60
N LEU A 63 16.45 23.15 -9.40
CA LEU A 63 17.46 22.16 -9.00
C LEU A 63 18.86 22.62 -9.46
N PRO A 64 19.93 22.13 -8.86
CA PRO A 64 21.26 22.19 -9.45
C PRO A 64 21.29 21.56 -10.83
N THR A 65 22.22 21.98 -11.71
CA THR A 65 22.41 21.30 -12.99
C THR A 65 22.89 19.88 -12.78
N GLY A 66 22.34 18.92 -13.53
CA GLY A 66 22.65 17.50 -13.39
C GLY A 66 21.60 16.59 -14.03
N SER A 67 21.81 15.30 -13.94
CA SER A 67 20.87 14.29 -14.42
C SER A 67 19.98 13.82 -13.29
N TYR A 68 18.68 13.79 -13.54
CA TYR A 68 17.65 13.49 -12.54
C TYR A 68 16.59 12.54 -13.11
N THR A 69 16.00 11.75 -12.22
CA THR A 69 14.84 10.91 -12.50
C THR A 69 13.62 11.55 -11.84
N LEU A 70 12.74 12.10 -12.66
CA LEU A 70 11.47 12.67 -12.20
C LEU A 70 10.39 11.62 -12.19
N GLU A 71 9.64 11.58 -11.12
CA GLU A 71 8.48 10.73 -10.97
C GLU A 71 7.23 11.59 -10.80
N TYR A 72 6.29 11.42 -11.74
CA TYR A 72 5.03 12.16 -11.78
C TYR A 72 3.92 11.24 -11.28
N ARG A 73 3.24 11.66 -10.22
CA ARG A 73 2.15 10.92 -9.57
C ARG A 73 0.92 11.78 -9.40
N CYS A 74 -0.22 11.21 -9.69
CA CYS A 74 -1.52 11.77 -9.35
C CYS A 74 -2.45 10.63 -8.93
N ASP A 75 -3.30 10.88 -7.93
CA ASP A 75 -4.22 9.86 -7.44
C ASP A 75 -5.22 9.48 -8.53
N GLY A 76 -5.35 8.18 -8.80
CA GLY A 76 -6.17 7.65 -9.89
C GLY A 76 -5.49 7.60 -11.26
N PHE A 77 -4.24 8.04 -11.38
CA PHE A 77 -3.48 8.05 -12.62
C PHE A 77 -2.26 7.14 -12.57
N ALA A 78 -1.82 6.68 -13.75
CA ALA A 78 -0.60 5.91 -13.88
C ALA A 78 0.62 6.78 -13.57
N THR A 79 1.56 6.24 -12.80
CA THR A 79 2.80 6.94 -12.48
C THR A 79 3.73 6.96 -13.69
N ILE A 80 4.21 8.12 -14.07
CA ILE A 80 5.18 8.30 -15.15
C ILE A 80 6.56 8.58 -14.54
N VAL A 81 7.58 7.87 -15.02
CA VAL A 81 8.97 8.09 -14.62
C VAL A 81 9.75 8.55 -15.84
N LYS A 82 10.43 9.70 -15.73
CA LYS A 82 11.20 10.30 -16.82
C LYS A 82 12.58 10.71 -16.37
N SER A 83 13.62 10.23 -17.04
CA SER A 83 14.99 10.67 -16.81
C SER A 83 15.27 11.90 -17.68
N ILE A 84 15.90 12.90 -17.08
CA ILE A 84 16.24 14.17 -17.72
C ILE A 84 17.67 14.56 -17.42
N ASP A 85 18.28 15.34 -18.32
CA ASP A 85 19.55 16.04 -18.07
C ASP A 85 19.25 17.55 -18.03
N LEU A 86 19.40 18.14 -16.83
CA LEU A 86 19.07 19.52 -16.56
C LEU A 86 20.32 20.39 -16.65
N GLN A 87 20.62 20.90 -17.83
CA GLN A 87 21.73 21.85 -18.08
C GLN A 87 21.26 23.31 -18.10
N SER A 88 19.98 23.54 -18.42
CA SER A 88 19.33 24.84 -18.50
C SER A 88 17.84 24.69 -18.14
N ASN A 89 17.15 25.84 -18.07
CA ASN A 89 15.70 25.81 -17.84
C ASN A 89 14.98 25.01 -18.91
N GLN A 90 14.12 24.08 -18.48
CA GLN A 90 13.36 23.20 -19.38
C GLN A 90 11.87 23.25 -19.03
N THR A 91 11.05 23.19 -20.07
CA THR A 91 9.59 23.06 -19.92
C THR A 91 9.19 21.64 -20.36
N ILE A 92 8.52 20.92 -19.47
CA ILE A 92 8.09 19.53 -19.68
C ILE A 92 6.60 19.43 -19.36
N ASN A 93 5.78 19.40 -20.39
CA ASN A 93 4.35 19.12 -20.26
C ASN A 93 4.14 17.61 -20.39
N LEU A 94 3.26 17.06 -19.55
CA LEU A 94 2.94 15.65 -19.54
C LEU A 94 1.44 15.43 -19.40
N GLU A 95 0.98 14.42 -20.11
CA GLU A 95 -0.37 13.92 -20.03
C GLU A 95 -0.34 12.60 -19.27
N LEU A 96 -1.12 12.49 -18.18
CA LEU A 96 -1.23 11.29 -17.38
C LEU A 96 -2.47 10.51 -17.80
N GLU A 97 -2.30 9.21 -17.99
CA GLU A 97 -3.39 8.28 -18.24
C GLU A 97 -4.00 7.81 -16.93
N MET A 98 -5.31 7.61 -16.88
CA MET A 98 -5.97 6.98 -15.74
C MET A 98 -5.36 5.61 -15.48
N ALA A 99 -5.03 5.32 -14.22
CA ALA A 99 -4.62 4.00 -13.82
C ALA A 99 -5.81 3.05 -13.96
N VAL A 100 -5.77 2.15 -14.94
CA VAL A 100 -6.70 1.03 -15.00
C VAL A 100 -6.32 0.11 -13.83
N GLN A 101 -6.99 0.29 -12.68
CA GLN A 101 -6.96 -0.74 -11.65
C GLN A 101 -7.73 -1.94 -12.23
N GLU A 102 -7.01 -2.89 -12.78
CA GLU A 102 -7.53 -4.24 -12.86
C GLU A 102 -7.84 -4.63 -11.40
N MET A 103 -9.10 -4.52 -11.02
CA MET A 103 -9.58 -5.17 -9.81
C MET A 103 -9.27 -6.65 -10.01
N LYS A 104 -8.21 -7.14 -9.39
CA LYS A 104 -8.02 -8.57 -9.20
C LYS A 104 -9.29 -9.03 -8.55
N ASP A 105 -10.06 -9.78 -9.31
CA ASP A 105 -11.27 -10.44 -8.86
C ASP A 105 -10.89 -11.11 -7.52
N VAL A 106 -11.35 -10.54 -6.41
CA VAL A 106 -11.19 -11.17 -5.10
C VAL A 106 -12.13 -12.35 -5.13
N ARG A 107 -11.64 -13.44 -5.70
CA ARG A 107 -12.28 -14.73 -5.59
C ARG A 107 -12.28 -15.07 -4.10
N VAL A 108 -13.34 -14.65 -3.43
CA VAL A 108 -13.66 -15.15 -2.11
C VAL A 108 -14.00 -16.64 -2.32
N THR A 109 -12.97 -17.48 -2.34
CA THR A 109 -13.13 -18.89 -2.12
C THR A 109 -13.51 -19.03 -0.65
N GLY A 110 -14.78 -18.78 -0.35
CA GLY A 110 -15.38 -19.30 0.86
C GLY A 110 -15.10 -20.79 0.80
N LYS A 111 -14.33 -21.32 1.76
CA LYS A 111 -14.32 -22.75 2.00
C LYS A 111 -15.77 -23.10 2.26
N ARG A 112 -16.45 -23.60 1.22
CA ARG A 112 -17.78 -24.16 1.35
C ARG A 112 -17.58 -25.30 2.36
N SER A 113 -18.05 -25.08 3.59
CA SER A 113 -17.93 -26.11 4.61
C SER A 113 -18.49 -27.41 4.00
N GLU A 114 -17.74 -28.50 4.13
CA GLU A 114 -18.04 -29.82 3.53
C GLU A 114 -19.48 -30.31 3.83
N ASN A 115 -20.17 -29.63 4.73
CA ASN A 115 -21.57 -29.92 5.10
C ASN A 115 -22.60 -29.72 3.97
N VAL A 116 -22.24 -29.04 2.85
CA VAL A 116 -23.17 -28.80 1.74
C VAL A 116 -23.10 -29.87 0.68
N ASN A 117 -22.04 -30.70 0.66
CA ASN A 117 -21.86 -31.77 -0.33
C ASN A 117 -22.25 -33.17 0.18
N SER A 118 -22.56 -33.33 1.46
CA SER A 118 -23.09 -34.60 1.97
C SER A 118 -24.62 -34.51 2.04
N ALA A 119 -25.30 -35.19 1.13
CA ALA A 119 -26.76 -35.39 1.16
C ALA A 119 -27.19 -36.28 2.33
N LYS A 120 -26.48 -36.22 3.45
CA LYS A 120 -26.80 -36.95 4.69
C LYS A 120 -27.66 -36.05 5.55
N LEU A 121 -28.96 -36.02 5.25
CA LEU A 121 -29.94 -35.38 6.13
C LEU A 121 -29.91 -36.11 7.49
N GLY A 122 -29.68 -35.34 8.56
CA GLY A 122 -29.79 -35.82 9.92
C GLY A 122 -28.50 -36.40 10.51
N GLN A 123 -27.35 -36.36 9.82
CA GLN A 123 -26.10 -36.83 10.38
C GLN A 123 -25.26 -35.62 10.86
N MET A 124 -25.00 -35.55 12.14
CA MET A 124 -24.13 -34.57 12.76
C MET A 124 -22.78 -35.20 13.03
N GLU A 125 -21.72 -34.68 12.39
CA GLU A 125 -20.36 -35.16 12.56
C GLU A 125 -19.62 -34.22 13.50
N LEU A 126 -19.15 -34.73 14.63
CA LEU A 126 -18.35 -33.99 15.59
C LEU A 126 -16.87 -34.24 15.31
N LYS A 127 -16.16 -33.21 14.83
CA LYS A 127 -14.71 -33.34 14.61
C LYS A 127 -13.99 -33.32 15.95
N MET A 128 -13.11 -34.31 16.21
CA MET A 128 -12.35 -34.40 17.47
C MET A 128 -11.50 -33.17 17.79
N ASP A 129 -11.09 -32.45 16.77
CA ASP A 129 -10.34 -31.17 16.97
C ASP A 129 -11.21 -30.08 17.61
N GLN A 130 -12.52 -30.09 17.34
CA GLN A 130 -13.47 -29.16 17.98
C GLN A 130 -13.75 -29.57 19.43
N VAL A 131 -13.75 -30.86 19.73
CA VAL A 131 -13.95 -31.37 21.10
C VAL A 131 -12.77 -30.92 22.01
N LYS A 132 -11.54 -30.92 21.48
CA LYS A 132 -10.34 -30.54 22.23
C LYS A 132 -10.27 -29.04 22.55
N THR A 133 -11.02 -28.20 21.82
CA THR A 133 -11.06 -26.74 22.07
C THR A 133 -12.06 -26.34 23.15
N LEU A 134 -12.91 -27.29 23.61
CA LEU A 134 -13.89 -27.01 24.65
C LEU A 134 -13.20 -27.01 26.03
N PRO A 135 -13.63 -26.12 26.95
CA PRO A 135 -13.05 -26.05 28.27
C PRO A 135 -13.26 -27.38 29.03
N ALA A 136 -12.16 -27.98 29.44
CA ALA A 136 -12.19 -29.21 30.24
C ALA A 136 -12.67 -28.89 31.66
N PHE A 137 -13.70 -29.56 32.12
CA PHE A 137 -14.11 -29.52 33.52
C PHE A 137 -13.29 -30.54 34.31
N MET A 138 -12.54 -30.08 35.31
CA MET A 138 -11.59 -30.87 36.11
C MET A 138 -10.39 -31.49 35.35
N GLY A 139 -9.99 -30.94 34.19
CA GLY A 139 -8.76 -31.37 33.51
C GLY A 139 -8.93 -32.48 32.48
N GLU A 140 -10.10 -33.08 32.33
CA GLU A 140 -10.42 -34.05 31.29
C GLU A 140 -11.56 -33.56 30.38
N VAL A 141 -11.40 -33.77 29.06
CA VAL A 141 -12.45 -33.47 28.08
C VAL A 141 -13.47 -34.60 28.05
N ASP A 142 -14.65 -34.35 28.63
CA ASP A 142 -15.74 -35.31 28.63
C ASP A 142 -16.49 -35.25 27.30
N VAL A 143 -16.26 -36.25 26.44
CA VAL A 143 -16.88 -36.39 25.13
C VAL A 143 -18.41 -36.56 25.24
N VAL A 144 -18.91 -37.21 26.31
CA VAL A 144 -20.35 -37.43 26.52
C VAL A 144 -21.07 -36.11 26.82
N LYS A 145 -20.45 -35.23 27.63
CA LYS A 145 -20.98 -33.89 27.88
C LYS A 145 -20.98 -33.02 26.63
N THR A 146 -19.97 -33.18 25.77
CA THR A 146 -19.90 -32.47 24.49
C THR A 146 -21.05 -32.89 23.56
N LEU A 147 -21.43 -34.17 23.56
CA LEU A 147 -22.57 -34.65 22.77
C LEU A 147 -23.90 -34.07 23.26
N GLN A 148 -24.03 -33.79 24.55
CA GLN A 148 -25.25 -33.16 25.14
C GLN A 148 -25.42 -31.68 24.72
N LEU A 149 -24.36 -31.04 24.22
CA LEU A 149 -24.42 -29.66 23.70
C LEU A 149 -24.93 -29.60 22.25
N LEU A 150 -25.10 -30.74 21.58
CA LEU A 150 -25.58 -30.76 20.21
C LEU A 150 -27.10 -30.49 20.16
N PRO A 151 -27.59 -29.74 19.15
CA PRO A 151 -28.99 -29.48 18.98
C PRO A 151 -29.74 -30.83 18.72
N GLY A 152 -30.81 -31.07 19.45
CA GLY A 152 -31.59 -32.30 19.39
C GLY A 152 -31.15 -33.41 20.36
N VAL A 153 -30.13 -33.16 21.18
CA VAL A 153 -29.69 -34.08 22.25
C VAL A 153 -30.09 -33.48 23.60
N SER A 154 -30.76 -34.23 24.43
CA SER A 154 -31.11 -33.83 25.79
C SER A 154 -30.55 -34.82 26.83
N SER A 155 -30.15 -34.29 27.98
CA SER A 155 -29.68 -35.11 29.10
C SER A 155 -30.86 -35.81 29.80
N VAL A 156 -30.63 -37.03 30.28
CA VAL A 156 -31.63 -37.83 31.03
C VAL A 156 -31.91 -37.23 32.39
N SER A 157 -30.89 -36.68 33.05
CA SER A 157 -30.98 -36.02 34.36
C SER A 157 -29.83 -35.04 34.56
N GLU A 158 -30.01 -34.06 35.45
CA GLU A 158 -28.92 -33.17 35.85
C GLU A 158 -27.80 -33.98 36.52
N GLY A 159 -26.61 -33.99 35.87
CA GLY A 159 -25.43 -34.73 36.36
C GLY A 159 -25.32 -36.19 35.89
N GLY A 160 -26.31 -36.72 35.13
CA GLY A 160 -26.26 -38.06 34.57
C GLY A 160 -25.45 -38.18 33.29
N GLN A 161 -24.83 -39.36 33.04
CA GLN A 161 -24.05 -39.63 31.83
C GLN A 161 -24.89 -40.10 30.62
N GLY A 162 -26.22 -40.09 30.74
CA GLY A 162 -27.14 -40.52 29.67
C GLY A 162 -27.59 -39.33 28.78
N PHE A 163 -27.94 -39.65 27.51
CA PHE A 163 -28.52 -38.68 26.59
C PHE A 163 -29.61 -39.33 25.72
N TYR A 164 -30.62 -38.53 25.35
CA TYR A 164 -31.62 -38.89 24.35
C TYR A 164 -31.39 -38.05 23.08
N VAL A 165 -31.57 -38.71 21.94
CA VAL A 165 -31.56 -38.06 20.62
C VAL A 165 -32.99 -38.03 20.11
N ARG A 166 -33.50 -36.86 19.76
CA ARG A 166 -34.85 -36.67 19.24
C ARG A 166 -34.82 -36.42 17.74
#